data_00f4e6a24fa40e0dec6120b0c7d6c7f9
#
_entry.id   00f4e6a24fa40e0dec6120b0c7d6c7f9
#
_cell.length_a   1.000
_cell.length_b   1.000
_cell.length_c   1.000
_cell.angle_alpha   90.00
_cell.angle_beta   90.00
_cell.angle_gamma   90.00
#
_symmetry.space_group_name_H-M   'P 1'
#
loop_
_entity.id
_entity.type
_entity.pdbx_description
1 polymer ?
#
loop_
_entity_poly.entity_id
_entity_poly.type
_entity_poly.pdbx_seq_one_letter_code
_entity_poly.pdbx_strand_id
1 'polypeptide(L)'
;LRLEWRQLVPCFPAMPKLLFTGLPSLIAQFNLGLLLLLHNSQLMVHGSVKDLAGFTVAGYTEAVFIVILQGLAFGIQPLISQATGAGRQRDLRFLVVMGLKITLIYGLAVWLLIQLLPRQVAMLYTGEQDAELLAAAVSSLTLNLAAIPLEGIIMFGIVLLQSMARTRQALVI
;
A
#
# COMPACT_ATOMS: atom_id res chain seq x y z
N LEU A 1 -28.04 -3.55 17.58
CA LEU A 1 -27.96 -2.13 17.21
C LEU A 1 -29.01 -1.88 16.12
N ARG A 2 -30.16 -1.27 16.49
CA ARG A 2 -31.13 -0.76 15.50
C ARG A 2 -30.70 0.67 15.16
N LEU A 3 -30.18 0.87 13.97
CA LEU A 3 -29.91 2.21 13.40
C LEU A 3 -31.24 2.88 13.08
N GLU A 4 -31.64 3.85 13.87
CA GLU A 4 -32.79 4.71 13.58
C GLU A 4 -32.32 5.94 12.79
N TRP A 5 -33.00 6.25 11.69
CA TRP A 5 -32.73 7.41 10.84
C TRP A 5 -32.66 8.74 11.62
N ARG A 6 -33.38 8.85 12.74
CA ARG A 6 -33.35 9.99 13.68
C ARG A 6 -31.99 10.20 14.35
N GLN A 7 -31.12 9.18 14.40
CA GLN A 7 -29.78 9.26 14.99
C GLN A 7 -28.72 9.78 14.00
N LEU A 8 -29.04 9.87 12.71
CA LEU A 8 -28.14 10.37 11.67
C LEU A 8 -28.05 11.91 11.66
N VAL A 9 -29.11 12.60 12.03
CA VAL A 9 -29.17 14.08 12.00
C VAL A 9 -28.16 14.75 12.95
N PRO A 10 -27.95 14.26 14.20
CA PRO A 10 -26.94 14.83 15.10
C PRO A 10 -25.48 14.58 14.66
N CYS A 11 -25.25 13.71 13.67
CA CYS A 11 -23.88 13.42 13.17
C CYS A 11 -23.37 14.43 12.15
N PHE A 12 -24.22 15.31 11.60
CA PHE A 12 -23.81 16.33 10.63
C PHE A 12 -22.67 17.27 11.12
N PRO A 13 -22.64 17.72 12.38
CA PRO A 13 -21.52 18.54 12.88
C PRO A 13 -20.19 17.78 12.96
N ALA A 14 -20.22 16.43 13.01
CA ALA A 14 -19.01 15.60 13.04
C ALA A 14 -18.44 15.31 11.65
N MET A 15 -19.21 15.55 10.58
CA MET A 15 -18.81 15.27 9.18
C MET A 15 -17.49 15.95 8.77
N PRO A 16 -17.25 17.25 9.04
CA PRO A 16 -16.00 17.90 8.67
C PRO A 16 -14.79 17.22 9.34
N LYS A 17 -14.93 16.79 10.60
CA LYS A 17 -13.86 16.09 11.32
C LYS A 17 -13.60 14.69 10.72
N LEU A 18 -14.65 13.98 10.33
CA LEU A 18 -14.52 12.67 9.68
C LEU A 18 -13.85 12.80 8.30
N LEU A 19 -14.26 13.78 7.50
CA LEU A 19 -13.64 14.08 6.21
C LEU A 19 -12.18 14.44 6.36
N PHE A 20 -11.83 15.28 7.34
CA PHE A 20 -10.44 15.65 7.62
C PHE A 20 -9.61 14.44 8.06
N THR A 21 -10.18 13.52 8.83
CA THR A 21 -9.49 12.29 9.26
C THR A 21 -9.25 11.33 8.09
N GLY A 22 -10.14 11.30 7.09
CA GLY A 22 -9.99 10.51 5.87
C GLY A 22 -9.09 11.12 4.79
N LEU A 23 -8.74 12.41 4.93
CA LEU A 23 -7.97 13.15 3.93
C LEU A 23 -6.63 12.50 3.55
N PRO A 24 -5.82 11.96 4.50
CA PRO A 24 -4.58 11.27 4.16
C PRO A 24 -4.79 10.10 3.22
N SER A 25 -5.83 9.29 3.46
CA SER A 25 -6.14 8.15 2.60
C SER A 25 -6.59 8.58 1.21
N LEU A 26 -7.40 9.65 1.12
CA LEU A 26 -7.83 10.21 -0.15
C LEU A 26 -6.65 10.75 -0.97
N ILE A 27 -5.74 11.50 -0.33
CA ILE A 27 -4.54 12.04 -0.98
C ILE A 27 -3.63 10.91 -1.44
N ALA A 28 -3.45 9.86 -0.63
CA ALA A 28 -2.63 8.70 -1.00
C ALA A 28 -3.20 7.98 -2.24
N GLN A 29 -4.52 7.78 -2.32
CA GLN A 29 -5.17 7.15 -3.49
C GLN A 29 -5.10 8.03 -4.73
N PHE A 30 -5.30 9.34 -4.58
CA PHE A 30 -5.18 10.29 -5.69
C PHE A 30 -3.74 10.34 -6.22
N ASN A 31 -2.75 10.35 -5.32
CA ASN A 31 -1.33 10.35 -5.68
C ASN A 31 -0.94 9.09 -6.43
N LEU A 32 -1.44 7.92 -6.01
CA LEU A 32 -1.24 6.66 -6.73
C LEU A 32 -1.77 6.72 -8.17
N GLY A 33 -2.99 7.23 -8.36
CA GLY A 33 -3.58 7.42 -9.70
C GLY A 33 -2.77 8.36 -10.58
N LEU A 34 -2.30 9.48 -10.02
CA LEU A 34 -1.45 10.45 -10.72
C LEU A 34 -0.10 9.84 -11.10
N LEU A 35 0.52 9.09 -10.20
CA LEU A 35 1.78 8.40 -10.44
C LEU A 35 1.66 7.41 -11.60
N LEU A 36 0.59 6.60 -11.63
CA LEU A 36 0.33 5.66 -12.72
C LEU A 36 0.14 6.39 -14.07
N LEU A 37 -0.61 7.49 -14.09
CA LEU A 37 -0.79 8.30 -15.30
C LEU A 37 0.55 8.86 -15.81
N LEU A 38 1.39 9.38 -14.92
CA LEU A 38 2.70 9.92 -15.27
C LEU A 38 3.63 8.82 -15.79
N HIS A 39 3.71 7.67 -15.13
CA HIS A 39 4.52 6.54 -15.58
C HIS A 39 4.07 6.04 -16.96
N ASN A 40 2.75 5.82 -17.15
CA ASN A 40 2.23 5.37 -18.44
C ASN A 40 2.51 6.38 -19.55
N SER A 41 2.36 7.68 -19.27
CA SER A 41 2.65 8.72 -20.29
C SER A 41 4.14 8.77 -20.65
N GLN A 42 5.04 8.62 -19.68
CA GLN A 42 6.48 8.58 -19.93
C GLN A 42 6.90 7.33 -20.71
N LEU A 43 6.34 6.17 -20.35
CA LEU A 43 6.61 4.93 -21.09
C LEU A 43 6.08 4.97 -22.53
N MET A 44 4.97 5.67 -22.78
CA MET A 44 4.48 5.86 -24.16
C MET A 44 5.32 6.81 -24.98
N VAL A 45 5.98 7.80 -24.36
CA VAL A 45 6.81 8.80 -25.07
C VAL A 45 8.23 8.29 -25.30
N HIS A 46 8.81 7.57 -24.34
CA HIS A 46 10.22 7.19 -24.35
C HIS A 46 10.48 5.69 -24.48
N GLY A 47 9.45 4.86 -24.28
CA GLY A 47 9.53 3.41 -24.35
C GLY A 47 8.78 2.83 -25.54
N SER A 48 8.58 1.52 -25.49
CA SER A 48 7.79 0.76 -26.45
C SER A 48 6.47 0.28 -25.85
N VAL A 49 5.57 -0.21 -26.69
CA VAL A 49 4.32 -0.87 -26.24
C VAL A 49 4.63 -2.07 -25.33
N LYS A 50 5.76 -2.76 -25.56
CA LYS A 50 6.20 -3.90 -24.75
C LYS A 50 6.69 -3.47 -23.37
N ASP A 51 7.34 -2.30 -23.26
CA ASP A 51 7.75 -1.72 -21.97
C ASP A 51 6.53 -1.34 -21.16
N LEU A 52 5.52 -0.75 -21.77
CA LEU A 52 4.24 -0.45 -21.11
C LEU A 52 3.53 -1.73 -20.64
N ALA A 53 3.51 -2.77 -21.48
CA ALA A 53 2.93 -4.06 -21.10
C ALA A 53 3.72 -4.71 -19.95
N GLY A 54 5.04 -4.66 -19.97
CA GLY A 54 5.92 -5.13 -18.89
C GLY A 54 5.67 -4.38 -17.57
N PHE A 55 5.52 -3.05 -17.62
CA PHE A 55 5.16 -2.23 -16.47
C PHE A 55 3.78 -2.61 -15.91
N THR A 56 2.82 -2.91 -16.79
CA THR A 56 1.49 -3.37 -16.37
C THR A 56 1.55 -4.70 -15.63
N VAL A 57 2.40 -5.65 -16.07
CA VAL A 57 2.65 -6.91 -15.37
C VAL A 57 3.23 -6.66 -13.97
N ALA A 58 4.19 -5.73 -13.85
CA ALA A 58 4.74 -5.35 -12.56
C ALA A 58 3.67 -4.76 -11.64
N GLY A 59 2.83 -3.85 -12.14
CA GLY A 59 1.75 -3.23 -11.39
C GLY A 59 0.70 -4.23 -10.88
N TYR A 60 0.29 -5.19 -11.69
CA TYR A 60 -0.62 -6.25 -11.22
C TYR A 60 0.01 -7.14 -10.15
N THR A 61 1.28 -7.48 -10.33
CA THR A 61 2.02 -8.28 -9.34
C THR A 61 2.15 -7.51 -8.02
N GLU A 62 2.53 -6.24 -8.09
CA GLU A 62 2.63 -5.35 -6.95
C GLU A 62 1.28 -5.21 -6.21
N ALA A 63 0.18 -5.04 -6.95
CA ALA A 63 -1.15 -4.92 -6.36
C ALA A 63 -1.52 -6.13 -5.50
N VAL A 64 -1.17 -7.36 -5.92
CA VAL A 64 -1.40 -8.58 -5.12
C VAL A 64 -0.65 -8.51 -3.79
N PHE A 65 0.62 -8.11 -3.81
CA PHE A 65 1.45 -8.05 -2.60
C PHE A 65 1.03 -6.89 -1.68
N ILE A 66 0.66 -5.75 -2.25
CA ILE A 66 0.21 -4.58 -1.47
C ILE A 66 -1.13 -4.87 -0.76
N VAL A 67 -2.07 -5.58 -1.38
CA VAL A 67 -3.34 -5.93 -0.73
C VAL A 67 -3.09 -6.78 0.53
N ILE A 68 -2.16 -7.71 0.50
CA ILE A 68 -1.78 -8.50 1.67
C ILE A 68 -1.16 -7.61 2.75
N LEU A 69 -0.26 -6.72 2.34
CA LEU A 69 0.40 -5.76 3.23
C LEU A 69 -0.61 -4.82 3.90
N GLN A 70 -1.59 -4.34 3.14
CA GLN A 70 -2.72 -3.54 3.65
C GLN A 70 -3.54 -4.33 4.68
N GLY A 71 -3.84 -5.59 4.38
CA GLY A 71 -4.54 -6.47 5.32
C GLY A 71 -3.80 -6.61 6.65
N LEU A 72 -2.47 -6.76 6.62
CA LEU A 72 -1.64 -6.81 7.82
C LEU A 72 -1.68 -5.49 8.61
N ALA A 73 -1.55 -4.36 7.93
CA ALA A 73 -1.56 -3.04 8.56
C ALA A 73 -2.94 -2.70 9.15
N PHE A 74 -4.03 -2.94 8.41
CA PHE A 74 -5.39 -2.69 8.89
C PHE A 74 -5.84 -3.68 9.97
N GLY A 75 -5.34 -4.93 9.95
CA GLY A 75 -5.63 -5.91 11.00
C GLY A 75 -5.11 -5.48 12.37
N ILE A 76 -3.99 -4.79 12.43
CA ILE A 76 -3.38 -4.27 13.68
C ILE A 76 -4.01 -2.93 14.13
N GLN A 77 -4.64 -2.19 13.23
CA GLN A 77 -5.20 -0.86 13.47
C GLN A 77 -6.14 -0.79 14.68
N PRO A 78 -7.15 -1.66 14.83
CA PRO A 78 -8.07 -1.60 15.97
C PRO A 78 -7.36 -1.84 17.31
N LEU A 79 -6.35 -2.69 17.34
CA LEU A 79 -5.56 -2.97 18.54
C LEU A 79 -4.74 -1.75 18.99
N ILE A 80 -4.12 -1.05 18.02
CA ILE A 80 -3.38 0.20 18.27
C ILE A 80 -4.32 1.28 18.79
N SER A 81 -5.48 1.45 18.14
CA SER A 81 -6.48 2.43 18.56
C SER A 81 -6.98 2.16 19.98
N GLN A 82 -7.23 0.90 20.31
CA GLN A 82 -7.68 0.48 21.65
C GLN A 82 -6.59 0.70 22.71
N ALA A 83 -5.34 0.32 22.43
CA ALA A 83 -4.21 0.53 23.33
C ALA A 83 -3.95 2.02 23.57
N THR A 84 -4.07 2.84 22.52
CA THR A 84 -3.93 4.31 22.58
C THR A 84 -5.05 4.92 23.45
N GLY A 85 -6.31 4.56 23.19
CA GLY A 85 -7.46 5.08 23.95
C GLY A 85 -7.44 4.67 25.41
N ALA A 86 -6.92 3.49 25.74
CA ALA A 86 -6.79 2.99 27.11
C ALA A 86 -5.50 3.48 27.82
N GLY A 87 -4.65 4.25 27.17
CA GLY A 87 -3.38 4.75 27.73
C GLY A 87 -2.34 3.65 28.01
N ARG A 88 -2.51 2.44 27.44
CA ARG A 88 -1.62 1.29 27.68
C ARG A 88 -0.36 1.37 26.84
N GLN A 89 0.60 2.18 27.28
CA GLN A 89 1.86 2.47 26.55
C GLN A 89 2.73 1.21 26.28
N ARG A 90 2.71 0.22 27.17
CA ARG A 90 3.46 -1.03 27.00
C ARG A 90 2.92 -1.85 25.84
N ASP A 91 1.59 -1.99 25.77
CA ASP A 91 0.90 -2.72 24.70
C ASP A 91 1.08 -2.00 23.37
N LEU A 92 0.96 -0.66 23.38
CA LEU A 92 1.19 0.15 22.20
C LEU A 92 2.59 -0.06 21.61
N ARG A 93 3.65 0.00 22.45
CA ARG A 93 5.01 -0.25 22.00
C ARG A 93 5.18 -1.65 21.41
N PHE A 94 4.61 -2.65 22.06
CA PHE A 94 4.65 -4.03 21.57
C PHE A 94 3.99 -4.14 20.19
N LEU A 95 2.78 -3.60 20.01
CA LEU A 95 2.04 -3.62 18.74
C LEU A 95 2.77 -2.88 17.63
N VAL A 96 3.39 -1.73 17.92
CA VAL A 96 4.18 -0.96 16.94
C VAL A 96 5.40 -1.75 16.49
N VAL A 97 6.18 -2.29 17.42
CA VAL A 97 7.39 -3.07 17.09
C VAL A 97 7.02 -4.35 16.34
N MET A 98 5.96 -5.03 16.77
CA MET A 98 5.46 -6.24 16.12
C MET A 98 4.98 -5.93 14.69
N GLY A 99 4.17 -4.87 14.50
CA GLY A 99 3.68 -4.45 13.19
C GLY A 99 4.81 -4.10 12.24
N LEU A 100 5.79 -3.29 12.69
CA LEU A 100 6.98 -2.97 11.88
C LEU A 100 7.78 -4.21 11.49
N LYS A 101 7.99 -5.14 12.42
CA LYS A 101 8.69 -6.40 12.12
C LYS A 101 7.95 -7.23 11.09
N ILE A 102 6.65 -7.40 11.23
CA ILE A 102 5.82 -8.19 10.31
C ILE A 102 5.84 -7.58 8.92
N THR A 103 5.60 -6.27 8.79
CA THR A 103 5.60 -5.58 7.50
C THR A 103 6.98 -5.60 6.84
N LEU A 104 8.06 -5.45 7.61
CA LEU A 104 9.42 -5.51 7.10
C LEU A 104 9.79 -6.92 6.65
N ILE A 105 9.51 -7.95 7.45
CA ILE A 105 9.78 -9.35 7.10
C ILE A 105 8.99 -9.74 5.84
N TYR A 106 7.71 -9.35 5.76
CA TYR A 106 6.89 -9.60 4.59
C TYR A 106 7.45 -8.88 3.35
N GLY A 107 7.76 -7.58 3.46
CA GLY A 107 8.32 -6.80 2.35
C GLY A 107 9.66 -7.35 1.85
N LEU A 108 10.55 -7.75 2.77
CA LEU A 108 11.83 -8.40 2.42
C LEU A 108 11.62 -9.77 1.79
N ALA A 109 10.65 -10.56 2.25
CA ALA A 109 10.35 -11.87 1.67
C ALA A 109 9.82 -11.72 0.22
N VAL A 110 8.93 -10.76 -0.03
CA VAL A 110 8.43 -10.45 -1.37
C VAL A 110 9.55 -9.93 -2.27
N TRP A 111 10.34 -8.99 -1.78
CA TRP A 111 11.49 -8.48 -2.51
C TRP A 111 12.45 -9.60 -2.90
N LEU A 112 12.81 -10.48 -1.97
CA LEU A 112 13.70 -11.61 -2.21
C LEU A 112 13.10 -12.58 -3.23
N LEU A 113 11.80 -12.88 -3.12
CA LEU A 113 11.09 -13.73 -4.08
C LEU A 113 11.22 -13.18 -5.50
N ILE A 114 10.97 -11.88 -5.69
CA ILE A 114 11.04 -11.25 -7.00
C ILE A 114 12.48 -11.17 -7.52
N GLN A 115 13.47 -10.90 -6.65
CA GLN A 115 14.86 -10.86 -7.08
C GLN A 115 15.41 -12.23 -7.47
N LEU A 116 14.96 -13.31 -6.82
CA LEU A 116 15.41 -14.66 -7.11
C LEU A 116 14.65 -15.33 -8.27
N LEU A 117 13.37 -15.01 -8.43
CA LEU A 117 12.48 -15.69 -9.36
C LEU A 117 11.71 -14.73 -10.29
N PRO A 118 12.32 -13.66 -10.83
CA PRO A 118 11.59 -12.64 -11.59
C PRO A 118 11.02 -13.20 -12.88
N ARG A 119 11.77 -14.09 -13.55
CA ARG A 119 11.36 -14.72 -14.80
C ARG A 119 10.14 -15.64 -14.60
N GLN A 120 10.13 -16.44 -13.55
CA GLN A 120 9.02 -17.34 -13.23
C GLN A 120 7.74 -16.54 -12.94
N VAL A 121 7.86 -15.44 -12.20
CA VAL A 121 6.72 -14.57 -11.93
C VAL A 121 6.24 -13.86 -13.20
N ALA A 122 7.14 -13.37 -14.05
CA ALA A 122 6.78 -12.75 -15.33
C ALA A 122 6.06 -13.73 -16.25
N MET A 123 6.54 -14.99 -16.33
CA MET A 123 5.94 -16.03 -17.16
C MET A 123 4.49 -16.35 -16.81
N LEU A 124 4.05 -16.13 -15.56
CA LEU A 124 2.65 -16.33 -15.19
C LEU A 124 1.69 -15.40 -15.96
N TYR A 125 2.20 -14.26 -16.43
CA TYR A 125 1.41 -13.24 -17.13
C TYR A 125 1.67 -13.23 -18.64
N THR A 126 2.92 -13.42 -19.07
CA THR A 126 3.33 -13.23 -20.48
C THR A 126 3.40 -14.53 -21.26
N GLY A 127 3.52 -15.68 -20.57
CA GLY A 127 3.91 -16.93 -21.21
C GLY A 127 5.36 -16.91 -21.72
N GLU A 128 5.74 -17.90 -22.52
CA GLU A 128 7.10 -18.04 -23.06
C GLU A 128 7.28 -17.52 -24.51
N GLN A 129 6.17 -17.15 -25.16
CA GLN A 129 6.16 -16.94 -26.62
C GLN A 129 6.77 -15.61 -27.08
N ASP A 130 6.76 -14.56 -26.25
CA ASP A 130 7.33 -13.25 -26.58
C ASP A 130 8.51 -12.94 -25.64
N ALA A 131 9.73 -13.20 -26.12
CA ALA A 131 10.96 -12.99 -25.35
C ALA A 131 11.22 -11.51 -25.00
N GLU A 132 10.81 -10.56 -25.86
CA GLU A 132 10.97 -9.13 -25.58
C GLU A 132 10.01 -8.67 -24.50
N LEU A 133 8.74 -9.09 -24.57
CA LEU A 133 7.76 -8.80 -23.52
C LEU A 133 8.17 -9.41 -22.19
N LEU A 134 8.69 -10.64 -22.20
CA LEU A 134 9.19 -11.28 -21.00
C LEU A 134 10.38 -10.53 -20.41
N ALA A 135 11.32 -10.06 -21.22
CA ALA A 135 12.46 -9.27 -20.75
C ALA A 135 12.01 -7.92 -20.15
N ALA A 136 11.08 -7.23 -20.80
CA ALA A 136 10.49 -5.99 -20.29
C ALA A 136 9.75 -6.21 -18.96
N ALA A 137 8.98 -7.30 -18.84
CA ALA A 137 8.28 -7.66 -17.62
C ALA A 137 9.26 -7.98 -16.47
N VAL A 138 10.31 -8.74 -16.72
CA VAL A 138 11.36 -9.06 -15.72
C VAL A 138 12.04 -7.79 -15.23
N SER A 139 12.43 -6.90 -16.15
CA SER A 139 13.07 -5.61 -15.80
C SER A 139 12.14 -4.74 -14.95
N SER A 140 10.88 -4.62 -15.35
CA SER A 140 9.86 -3.84 -14.62
C SER A 140 9.57 -4.42 -13.25
N LEU A 141 9.44 -5.75 -13.12
CA LEU A 141 9.23 -6.44 -11.83
C LEU A 141 10.39 -6.19 -10.87
N THR A 142 11.62 -6.40 -11.31
CA THR A 142 12.79 -6.25 -10.43
C THR A 142 12.99 -4.82 -9.96
N LEU A 143 12.71 -3.84 -10.81
CA LEU A 143 12.87 -2.43 -10.49
C LEU A 143 11.73 -1.90 -9.60
N ASN A 144 10.47 -2.13 -9.99
CA ASN A 144 9.32 -1.58 -9.25
C ASN A 144 9.18 -2.24 -7.87
N LEU A 145 9.27 -3.57 -7.80
CA LEU A 145 9.09 -4.27 -6.52
C LEU A 145 10.31 -4.17 -5.58
N ALA A 146 11.40 -3.53 -6.00
CA ALA A 146 12.51 -3.20 -5.12
C ALA A 146 12.11 -2.27 -3.96
N ALA A 147 11.08 -1.45 -4.14
CA ALA A 147 10.59 -0.50 -3.16
C ALA A 147 9.63 -1.12 -2.11
N ILE A 148 9.12 -2.33 -2.31
CA ILE A 148 8.10 -2.96 -1.43
C ILE A 148 8.47 -2.95 0.07
N PRO A 149 9.72 -3.25 0.50
CA PRO A 149 10.04 -3.20 1.92
C PRO A 149 9.87 -1.80 2.52
N LEU A 150 10.20 -0.76 1.76
CA LEU A 150 10.05 0.64 2.17
C LEU A 150 8.57 1.06 2.17
N GLU A 151 7.82 0.68 1.15
CA GLU A 151 6.37 0.92 1.08
C GLU A 151 5.63 0.31 2.27
N GLY A 152 6.02 -0.89 2.69
CA GLY A 152 5.47 -1.53 3.89
C GLY A 152 5.67 -0.71 5.15
N ILE A 153 6.84 -0.14 5.34
CA ILE A 153 7.15 0.71 6.49
C ILE A 153 6.33 2.01 6.43
N ILE A 154 6.27 2.66 5.28
CA ILE A 154 5.51 3.91 5.07
C ILE A 154 4.02 3.65 5.32
N MET A 155 3.46 2.61 4.73
CA MET A 155 2.06 2.26 4.87
C MET A 155 1.68 1.95 6.32
N PHE A 156 2.49 1.14 7.01
CA PHE A 156 2.30 0.88 8.43
C PHE A 156 2.39 2.16 9.26
N GLY A 157 3.33 3.07 8.94
CA GLY A 157 3.48 4.37 9.57
C GLY A 157 2.22 5.25 9.44
N ILE A 158 1.64 5.31 8.24
CA ILE A 158 0.38 6.04 7.98
C ILE A 158 -0.75 5.46 8.83
N VAL A 159 -0.94 4.14 8.81
CA VAL A 159 -1.98 3.45 9.59
C VAL A 159 -1.77 3.67 11.10
N LEU A 160 -0.53 3.62 11.58
CA LEU A 160 -0.17 3.89 12.97
C LEU A 160 -0.59 5.30 13.39
N LEU A 161 -0.22 6.31 12.62
CA LEU A 161 -0.54 7.72 12.91
C LEU A 161 -2.05 7.98 12.87
N GLN A 162 -2.75 7.39 11.90
CA GLN A 162 -4.22 7.45 11.83
C GLN A 162 -4.86 6.79 13.06
N SER A 163 -4.36 5.63 13.48
CA SER A 163 -4.86 4.89 14.66
C SER A 163 -4.70 5.66 15.97
N MET A 164 -3.66 6.52 16.04
CA MET A 164 -3.40 7.40 17.18
C MET A 164 -4.12 8.75 17.08
N ALA A 165 -5.01 8.94 16.12
CA ALA A 165 -5.70 10.20 15.80
C ALA A 165 -4.75 11.39 15.49
N ARG A 166 -3.53 11.11 15.01
CA ARG A 166 -2.53 12.10 14.62
C ARG A 166 -2.58 12.39 13.11
N THR A 167 -3.78 12.71 12.63
CA THR A 167 -4.08 12.88 11.19
C THR A 167 -3.15 13.88 10.49
N ARG A 168 -2.77 14.98 11.16
CA ARG A 168 -1.86 15.97 10.57
C ARG A 168 -0.47 15.40 10.26
N GLN A 169 0.04 14.50 11.11
CA GLN A 169 1.33 13.86 10.91
C GLN A 169 1.27 12.79 9.81
N ALA A 170 0.12 12.12 9.67
CA ALA A 170 -0.11 11.16 8.61
C ALA A 170 -0.20 11.80 7.20
N LEU A 171 -0.46 13.12 7.12
CA LEU A 171 -0.49 13.86 5.85
C LEU A 171 0.90 14.22 5.30
N VAL A 172 1.94 14.14 6.13
CA VAL A 172 3.31 14.58 5.79
C VAL A 172 4.20 13.42 5.35
N ILE A 173 3.78 12.18 5.59
CA ILE A 173 4.47 10.95 5.15
C ILE A 173 4.01 10.57 3.75
#